data_9fea20cf9cc7cc0e837636551834970d
#
_entry.id   9fea20cf9cc7cc0e837636551834970d
#
_cell.length_a   1.000
_cell.length_b   1.000
_cell.length_c   1.000
_cell.angle_alpha   90.00
_cell.angle_beta   90.00
_cell.angle_gamma   90.00
#
_symmetry.space_group_name_H-M   'P 1'
#
loop_
_entity.id
_entity.type
_entity.pdbx_description
1 polymer ?
#
loop_
_entity_poly.entity_id
_entity_poly.type
_entity_poly.pdbx_seq_one_letter_code
_entity_poly.pdbx_strand_id
1 'polypeptide(L)'
;MRNSKAVIAAILLGLLGFITVYAQSSEDADSLPPVRITHGPVVESVTSSTATIAWSTNVNSGTTLRYGTSANHLDQGAGMPWGGFTHRVYLKNLQPGTKYFFQAESAKAQGTGTSAIADVMTFETRPIAIAP
;
A
#
# COMPACT_ATOMS: atom_id res chain seq x y z
N MET A 1 30.16 -2.41 12.22
CA MET A 1 30.59 -2.34 12.32
C MET A 1 31.18 -1.58 12.30
N ARG A 2 31.38 -1.20 12.61
CA ARG A 2 32.08 -0.67 12.31
C ARG A 2 32.17 0.59 12.62
N ASN A 3 31.66 1.13 12.79
CA ASN A 3 31.51 2.30 12.98
C ASN A 3 31.94 2.78 14.21
N SER A 4 31.81 2.18 15.12
CA SER A 4 32.16 2.55 16.38
C SER A 4 33.52 3.12 16.37
N LYS A 5 34.31 2.73 15.52
CA LYS A 5 35.58 3.20 15.56
C LYS A 5 35.64 4.65 15.37
N ALA A 6 34.92 5.14 14.60
CA ALA A 6 35.01 6.49 14.32
C ALA A 6 34.78 7.29 15.53
N VAL A 7 33.91 6.88 16.27
CA VAL A 7 33.58 7.55 17.43
C VAL A 7 34.71 7.74 18.31
N ILE A 8 35.41 6.78 18.51
CA ILE A 8 36.50 6.86 19.38
C ILE A 8 37.45 7.91 19.02
N ALA A 9 37.69 8.03 17.82
CA ALA A 9 38.62 8.99 17.41
C ALA A 9 38.24 10.36 17.91
N ALA A 10 37.06 10.62 17.83
CA ALA A 10 36.61 11.87 18.20
C ALA A 10 36.98 12.18 19.60
N ILE A 11 36.80 11.31 20.41
CA ILE A 11 37.09 11.54 21.73
C ILE A 11 38.44 12.04 21.97
N LEU A 12 39.38 11.58 21.35
CA LEU A 12 40.64 11.97 21.57
C LEU A 12 40.81 13.39 21.48
N LEU A 13 40.26 13.98 20.63
CA LEU A 13 40.44 15.29 20.50
C LEU A 13 39.71 16.00 21.44
N GLY A 14 38.91 15.45 22.05
CA GLY A 14 38.10 16.04 22.95
C GLY A 14 38.81 17.01 23.77
N LEU A 15 39.97 16.96 23.87
CA LEU A 15 40.61 17.76 24.64
C LEU A 15 40.16 19.09 24.44
N LEU A 16 39.84 19.44 23.40
CA LEU A 16 39.47 20.68 23.18
C LEU A 16 38.13 20.90 23.42
N GLY A 17 37.56 20.11 23.74
CA GLY A 17 36.31 20.28 24.00
C GLY A 17 35.23 20.40 23.26
N PHE A 18 34.54 20.30 23.15
CA PHE A 18 33.42 20.36 22.57
C PHE A 18 33.05 19.69 21.63
N ILE A 19 32.72 19.29 21.36
CA ILE A 19 32.34 18.57 20.51
C ILE A 19 31.28 18.20 20.15
N THR A 20 30.60 17.99 20.22
CA THR A 20 29.64 17.61 19.91
C THR A 20 29.06 17.00 19.14
N VAL A 21 28.53 16.66 18.69
CA VAL A 21 27.98 16.09 17.96
C VAL A 21 27.16 15.52 17.58
N TYR A 22 26.71 15.19 17.48
CA TYR A 22 26.04 14.55 17.02
C TYR A 22 25.21 14.07 16.34
N ALA A 23 24.75 13.92 16.00
CA ALA A 23 24.01 13.71 15.37
C ALA A 23 23.52 12.69 14.87
N GLN A 24 23.29 12.12 14.46
CA GLN A 24 22.92 11.09 14.09
C GLN A 24 21.74 10.97 13.67
N SER A 25 21.06 10.94 13.65
CA SER A 25 19.88 10.83 13.31
C SER A 25 19.41 10.44 12.03
N SER A 26 19.98 10.46 11.05
CA SER A 26 19.41 10.03 9.87
C SER A 26 18.84 8.66 9.95
N GLU A 27 19.26 7.87 10.86
CA GLU A 27 18.70 6.61 10.90
C GLU A 27 17.30 6.59 11.29
N ASP A 28 16.88 7.49 12.09
CA ASP A 28 15.53 7.45 12.52
C ASP A 28 14.58 7.81 11.42
N ALA A 29 14.99 8.56 10.46
CA ALA A 29 14.08 8.94 9.42
C ALA A 29 13.70 7.77 8.58
N ASP A 30 14.53 6.78 8.54
CA ASP A 30 14.25 5.70 7.72
C ASP A 30 13.60 4.63 8.47
N SER A 31 13.31 4.80 9.70
CA SER A 31 12.81 3.72 10.50
C SER A 31 11.30 3.60 10.48
N LEU A 32 10.63 4.22 9.53
CA LEU A 32 9.19 4.05 9.48
C LEU A 32 8.89 2.60 9.13
N PRO A 33 7.88 2.04 9.74
CA PRO A 33 7.59 0.64 9.51
C PRO A 33 7.20 0.39 8.06
N PRO A 34 7.41 -0.81 7.56
CA PRO A 34 7.02 -1.13 6.19
C PRO A 34 5.49 -1.11 6.08
N VAL A 35 5.00 -0.92 4.87
CA VAL A 35 3.57 -0.89 4.64
C VAL A 35 2.99 -2.28 4.87
N ARG A 36 1.87 -2.34 5.56
CA ARG A 36 1.16 -3.60 5.72
C ARG A 36 -0.33 -3.31 5.64
N ILE A 37 -1.08 -4.20 5.02
CA ILE A 37 -2.53 -4.10 4.99
C ILE A 37 -3.00 -4.66 6.33
N THR A 38 -3.70 -3.86 7.10
CA THR A 38 -4.13 -4.25 8.44
C THR A 38 -5.58 -4.75 8.47
N HIS A 39 -6.39 -4.33 7.50
CA HIS A 39 -7.76 -4.79 7.39
C HIS A 39 -8.13 -4.89 5.92
N GLY A 40 -8.86 -5.89 5.56
CA GLY A 40 -9.30 -6.11 4.21
C GLY A 40 -8.24 -6.77 3.37
N PRO A 41 -8.40 -6.73 2.05
CA PRO A 41 -9.45 -6.02 1.31
C PRO A 41 -10.81 -6.66 1.50
N VAL A 42 -11.85 -5.84 1.46
CA VAL A 42 -13.22 -6.34 1.54
C VAL A 42 -14.03 -5.74 0.41
N VAL A 43 -14.99 -6.51 -0.06
CA VAL A 43 -15.91 -6.04 -1.08
C VAL A 43 -17.08 -5.44 -0.34
N GLU A 44 -17.19 -4.12 -0.35
CA GLU A 44 -18.24 -3.45 0.40
C GLU A 44 -19.58 -3.47 -0.33
N SER A 45 -19.56 -3.43 -1.63
CA SER A 45 -20.81 -3.46 -2.38
C SER A 45 -20.56 -3.94 -3.80
N VAL A 46 -21.57 -4.54 -4.39
CA VAL A 46 -21.50 -5.02 -5.76
C VAL A 46 -22.88 -4.82 -6.38
N THR A 47 -22.92 -4.30 -7.60
CA THR A 47 -24.15 -4.23 -8.39
C THR A 47 -23.92 -5.01 -9.68
N SER A 48 -24.74 -4.80 -10.67
CA SER A 48 -24.54 -5.47 -11.96
C SER A 48 -23.38 -4.81 -12.74
N SER A 49 -23.00 -3.58 -12.40
CA SER A 49 -21.97 -2.91 -13.17
C SER A 49 -20.93 -2.19 -12.33
N THR A 50 -21.02 -2.26 -11.01
CA THR A 50 -20.08 -1.56 -10.14
C THR A 50 -19.66 -2.44 -8.96
N ALA A 51 -18.56 -2.09 -8.33
CA ALA A 51 -18.12 -2.74 -7.11
C ALA A 51 -17.28 -1.75 -6.31
N THR A 52 -17.32 -1.86 -5.00
CA THR A 52 -16.49 -1.03 -4.12
C THR A 52 -15.63 -1.95 -3.28
N ILE A 53 -14.34 -1.72 -3.31
CA ILE A 53 -13.36 -2.53 -2.57
C ILE A 53 -12.65 -1.59 -1.60
N ALA A 54 -12.46 -2.02 -0.37
CA ALA A 54 -11.81 -1.18 0.65
C ALA A 54 -10.82 -1.95 1.48
N TRP A 55 -9.80 -1.26 1.95
CA TRP A 55 -8.80 -1.86 2.86
C TRP A 55 -8.14 -0.74 3.66
N SER A 56 -7.37 -1.14 4.69
CA SER A 56 -6.64 -0.19 5.53
C SER A 56 -5.19 -0.61 5.65
N THR A 57 -4.33 0.37 5.91
CA THR A 57 -2.91 0.12 6.07
C THR A 57 -2.40 0.73 7.38
N ASN A 58 -1.25 0.28 7.80
CA ASN A 58 -0.65 0.75 9.06
C ASN A 58 0.05 2.10 8.91
N VAL A 59 0.35 2.51 7.69
CA VAL A 59 0.99 3.80 7.44
C VAL A 59 0.34 4.43 6.21
N ASN A 60 0.56 5.71 6.04
CA ASN A 60 0.02 6.43 4.90
C ASN A 60 0.64 5.83 3.64
N SER A 61 -0.16 5.40 2.72
CA SER A 61 0.32 4.71 1.53
C SER A 61 -0.65 4.88 0.36
N GLY A 62 -0.24 4.45 -0.82
CA GLY A 62 -1.03 4.64 -2.02
C GLY A 62 -2.20 3.68 -2.12
N THR A 63 -3.07 3.94 -3.08
CA THR A 63 -4.29 3.17 -3.29
C THR A 63 -4.30 2.68 -4.73
N THR A 64 -4.05 1.41 -4.94
CA THR A 64 -4.05 0.82 -6.28
C THR A 64 -4.79 -0.51 -6.23
N LEU A 65 -5.63 -0.75 -7.21
CA LEU A 65 -6.33 -2.00 -7.35
C LEU A 65 -6.15 -2.49 -8.78
N ARG A 66 -5.80 -3.76 -8.94
CA ARG A 66 -5.76 -4.35 -10.25
C ARG A 66 -6.86 -5.35 -10.31
N TYR A 67 -7.51 -5.49 -11.43
CA TYR A 67 -8.63 -6.43 -11.55
C TYR A 67 -8.78 -6.91 -12.99
N GLY A 68 -9.52 -7.98 -13.16
CA GLY A 68 -9.78 -8.57 -14.47
C GLY A 68 -10.64 -9.81 -14.33
N THR A 69 -10.89 -10.47 -15.43
CA THR A 69 -11.75 -11.66 -15.42
C THR A 69 -10.93 -12.95 -15.33
N SER A 70 -9.64 -12.87 -15.18
CA SER A 70 -8.78 -14.03 -15.03
C SER A 70 -7.80 -13.77 -13.89
N ALA A 71 -7.61 -14.76 -13.03
CA ALA A 71 -6.71 -14.62 -11.90
C ALA A 71 -5.28 -14.34 -12.33
N ASN A 72 -4.88 -14.83 -13.47
CA ASN A 72 -3.52 -14.64 -13.93
C ASN A 72 -3.34 -13.43 -14.83
N HIS A 73 -4.39 -12.66 -15.03
CA HIS A 73 -4.30 -11.55 -15.95
C HIS A 73 -5.18 -10.41 -15.44
N LEU A 74 -4.66 -9.66 -14.49
CA LEU A 74 -5.38 -8.52 -13.94
C LEU A 74 -4.96 -7.30 -14.75
N ASP A 75 -5.60 -7.12 -15.89
CA ASP A 75 -5.20 -6.14 -16.86
C ASP A 75 -5.84 -4.76 -16.71
N GLN A 76 -6.75 -4.63 -15.76
CA GLN A 76 -7.37 -3.34 -15.51
C GLN A 76 -6.81 -2.75 -14.23
N GLY A 77 -6.77 -1.46 -14.14
CA GLY A 77 -6.27 -0.80 -12.94
C GLY A 77 -7.17 0.32 -12.50
N ALA A 78 -7.25 0.52 -11.22
CA ALA A 78 -8.01 1.61 -10.64
C ALA A 78 -7.28 2.04 -9.37
N GLY A 79 -7.48 3.27 -8.95
CA GLY A 79 -6.80 3.76 -7.76
C GLY A 79 -7.17 5.20 -7.49
N MET A 80 -6.44 5.78 -6.54
CA MET A 80 -6.65 7.17 -6.17
C MET A 80 -5.31 7.86 -6.28
N PRO A 81 -5.29 9.11 -6.68
CA PRO A 81 -4.02 9.82 -6.88
C PRO A 81 -3.34 10.22 -5.58
N TRP A 82 -4.00 10.04 -4.46
CA TRP A 82 -3.42 10.39 -3.17
C TRP A 82 -3.41 9.18 -2.25
N GLY A 83 -2.65 9.25 -1.20
CA GLY A 83 -2.55 8.17 -0.26
C GLY A 83 -3.39 8.39 0.99
N GLY A 84 -3.27 7.47 1.90
CA GLY A 84 -4.00 7.55 3.17
C GLY A 84 -3.79 6.27 3.95
N PHE A 85 -4.56 6.12 5.03
CA PHE A 85 -4.56 4.92 5.83
C PHE A 85 -5.76 4.06 5.49
N THR A 86 -6.77 4.63 4.88
CA THR A 86 -7.98 3.92 4.45
C THR A 86 -8.09 4.08 2.96
N HIS A 87 -8.29 2.99 2.28
CA HIS A 87 -8.30 2.95 0.83
C HIS A 87 -9.64 2.43 0.36
N ARG A 88 -10.25 3.11 -0.60
CA ARG A 88 -11.54 2.69 -1.14
C ARG A 88 -11.54 2.97 -2.64
N VAL A 89 -11.80 1.95 -3.42
CA VAL A 89 -11.80 2.04 -4.87
C VAL A 89 -13.17 1.70 -5.39
N TYR A 90 -13.71 2.54 -6.23
CA TYR A 90 -15.01 2.32 -6.81
C TYR A 90 -14.84 1.94 -8.27
N LEU A 91 -15.24 0.73 -8.62
CA LEU A 91 -15.12 0.22 -9.98
C LEU A 91 -16.44 0.43 -10.72
N LYS A 92 -16.33 0.83 -11.96
CA LYS A 92 -17.52 1.10 -12.79
C LYS A 92 -17.39 0.36 -14.11
N ASN A 93 -18.45 0.35 -14.84
CA ASN A 93 -18.51 -0.24 -16.18
C ASN A 93 -18.13 -1.71 -16.21
N LEU A 94 -18.49 -2.42 -15.19
CA LEU A 94 -18.22 -3.84 -15.12
C LEU A 94 -19.32 -4.60 -15.90
N GLN A 95 -19.00 -5.81 -16.32
CA GLN A 95 -19.97 -6.64 -17.03
C GLN A 95 -20.87 -7.32 -16.01
N PRO A 96 -22.17 -7.41 -16.27
CA PRO A 96 -23.09 -8.06 -15.35
C PRO A 96 -22.85 -9.57 -15.27
N GLY A 97 -23.21 -10.16 -14.16
CA GLY A 97 -23.13 -11.61 -13.98
C GLY A 97 -21.75 -12.18 -14.24
N THR A 98 -20.72 -11.44 -13.90
CA THR A 98 -19.36 -11.80 -14.26
C THR A 98 -18.48 -11.89 -13.02
N LYS A 99 -17.64 -12.92 -12.98
CA LYS A 99 -16.71 -13.09 -11.88
C LYS A 99 -15.44 -12.29 -12.18
N TYR A 100 -15.07 -11.45 -11.26
CA TYR A 100 -13.86 -10.64 -11.37
C TYR A 100 -12.86 -11.06 -10.31
N PHE A 101 -11.59 -11.01 -10.67
CA PHE A 101 -10.49 -11.22 -9.73
C PHE A 101 -9.85 -9.87 -9.49
N PHE A 102 -9.42 -9.62 -8.28
CA PHE A 102 -8.80 -8.34 -7.95
C PHE A 102 -7.68 -8.49 -6.93
N GLN A 103 -6.80 -7.52 -6.90
CA GLN A 103 -5.68 -7.53 -5.98
C GLN A 103 -5.41 -6.09 -5.57
N ALA A 104 -5.39 -5.85 -4.28
CA ALA A 104 -5.14 -4.51 -3.72
C ALA A 104 -3.66 -4.34 -3.44
N GLU A 105 -3.17 -3.15 -3.67
CA GLU A 105 -1.78 -2.84 -3.40
C GLU A 105 -1.67 -1.44 -2.81
N SER A 106 -0.85 -1.29 -1.79
CA SER A 106 -0.57 0.01 -1.21
C SER A 106 0.93 0.17 -1.09
N ALA A 107 1.47 1.19 -1.73
CA ALA A 107 2.90 1.46 -1.72
C ALA A 107 3.16 2.75 -0.98
N LYS A 108 4.27 2.80 -0.25
CA LYS A 108 4.65 4.00 0.41
C LYS A 108 5.10 4.99 -0.62
N ALA A 109 5.41 6.18 -0.22
CA ALA A 109 5.78 7.23 -1.15
C ALA A 109 6.84 6.73 -2.10
N GLN A 110 6.83 7.31 -3.28
CA GLN A 110 7.74 6.90 -4.29
C GLN A 110 9.17 6.88 -3.80
N GLY A 111 9.89 5.88 -4.14
CA GLY A 111 11.29 5.81 -3.75
C GLY A 111 11.60 5.12 -2.44
N THR A 112 10.58 4.79 -1.66
CA THR A 112 10.85 4.13 -0.38
C THR A 112 11.00 2.62 -0.53
N GLY A 113 10.52 2.08 -1.64
CA GLY A 113 10.69 0.65 -1.87
C GLY A 113 9.82 -0.29 -1.07
N THR A 114 8.86 0.23 -0.33
CA THR A 114 8.00 -0.67 0.43
C THR A 114 6.58 -0.65 -0.11
N SER A 115 5.97 -1.81 -0.18
CA SER A 115 4.58 -1.92 -0.60
C SER A 115 3.99 -3.15 0.05
N ALA A 116 2.68 -3.18 0.12
CA ALA A 116 1.94 -4.33 0.61
C ALA A 116 0.96 -4.74 -0.47
N ILE A 117 0.97 -6.00 -0.84
CA ILE A 117 0.12 -6.53 -1.89
C ILE A 117 -0.70 -7.64 -1.27
N ALA A 118 -2.01 -7.56 -1.42
CA ALA A 118 -2.89 -8.57 -0.88
C ALA A 118 -2.97 -9.77 -1.81
N ASP A 119 -3.55 -10.85 -1.34
CA ASP A 119 -3.76 -12.01 -2.20
C ASP A 119 -4.84 -11.64 -3.21
N VAL A 120 -4.90 -12.39 -4.29
CA VAL A 120 -5.94 -12.19 -5.30
C VAL A 120 -7.25 -12.70 -4.72
N MET A 121 -8.28 -11.88 -4.82
CA MET A 121 -9.61 -12.22 -4.32
C MET A 121 -10.62 -12.08 -5.44
N THR A 122 -11.86 -12.41 -5.18
CA THR A 122 -12.89 -12.37 -6.24
C THR A 122 -14.17 -11.74 -5.75
N PHE A 123 -14.94 -11.24 -6.70
CA PHE A 123 -16.32 -10.87 -6.47
C PHE A 123 -17.07 -11.19 -7.77
N GLU A 124 -18.40 -11.25 -7.68
CA GLU A 124 -19.18 -11.50 -8.87
C GLU A 124 -20.23 -10.41 -8.98
N THR A 125 -20.35 -9.79 -10.13
CA THR A 125 -21.36 -8.76 -10.35
C THR A 125 -22.73 -9.44 -10.49
N ARG A 126 -23.75 -8.70 -10.13
CA ARG A 126 -25.09 -9.27 -10.21
C ARG A 126 -25.53 -9.33 -11.65
N PRO A 127 -26.34 -10.31 -11.99
CA PRO A 127 -26.87 -10.36 -13.34
C PRO A 127 -27.91 -9.25 -13.49
N ILE A 128 -28.19 -8.89 -14.72
CA ILE A 128 -29.24 -7.92 -14.97
C ILE A 128 -30.54 -8.65 -14.82
N ALA A 129 -31.46 -8.08 -14.06
CA ALA A 129 -32.74 -8.68 -13.89
C ALA A 129 -33.53 -8.54 -15.19
N ILE A 130 -34.09 -9.61 -15.66
CA ILE A 130 -34.89 -9.57 -16.87
C ILE A 130 -36.35 -9.61 -16.43
N ALA A 131 -37.09 -8.62 -16.87
CA ALA A 131 -38.47 -8.56 -16.49
C ALA A 131 -39.21 -9.69 -17.18
N PRO A 132 -40.19 -10.28 -16.54
CA PRO A 132 -40.96 -11.40 -17.13
C PRO A 132 -41.88 -10.91 -18.23
#